data_bbd84e917f395126edd5433402da3833
#
_entry.id   bbd84e917f395126edd5433402da3833
#
_cell.length_a   1.000
_cell.length_b   1.000
_cell.length_c   1.000
_cell.angle_alpha   90.00
_cell.angle_beta   90.00
_cell.angle_gamma   90.00
#
_symmetry.space_group_name_H-M   'P 1'
#
loop_
_entity.id
_entity.type
_entity.pdbx_description
1 polymer ?
#
loop_
_entity_poly.entity_id
_entity_poly.type
_entity_poly.pdbx_seq_one_letter_code
_entity_poly.pdbx_strand_id
1 'polypeptide(L)'
;RLGRLPTLYVGMTIFTIAATVAAMADNIELLLAARFVQGIGAAAAIVLSRAIVRDIASGKDAARLMSLMTMIFTAAPVIAPTIGALLVAQWGWRAPFIVIAACGFLMIFGIRANLVETHVPTNTEHPARQLVSSFREFFSHRQSIFGLLMIVLPPAGFMSIIAVSAAMTVEIYGFSIKQYGLIFACAGIAILIGSTVNRWLVTRFSQLQLIGLGAGLIFAASAQLAVIAYLDSAPFWWVWFNVCLFMFTIAILLSNSMVVALDPLPRIAGVASSIIGTIQNLVGASGALLAAVIYDGTIRNAVIIMATVGLLVACIFLLRPLIAPGDLVHHPDELARD
;
A
#
# COMPACT_ATOMS: atom_id res chain seq x y z
N ARG A 1 -10.98 -23.87 -9.49
CA ARG A 1 -11.21 -25.34 -9.39
C ARG A 1 -11.19 -25.83 -7.93
N LEU A 2 -10.39 -25.25 -7.05
CA LEU A 2 -10.21 -25.70 -5.66
C LEU A 2 -11.22 -25.12 -4.65
N GLY A 3 -12.08 -24.21 -5.03
CA GLY A 3 -12.94 -23.48 -4.09
C GLY A 3 -12.19 -22.34 -3.37
N ARG A 4 -12.94 -21.40 -2.78
CA ARG A 4 -12.36 -20.24 -2.06
C ARG A 4 -11.89 -20.61 -0.66
N LEU A 5 -12.69 -21.42 0.02
CA LEU A 5 -12.41 -21.81 1.40
C LEU A 5 -11.18 -22.71 1.53
N PRO A 6 -11.00 -23.80 0.72
CA PRO A 6 -9.79 -24.60 0.77
C PRO A 6 -8.52 -23.80 0.46
N THR A 7 -8.59 -22.91 -0.54
CA THR A 7 -7.45 -22.06 -0.89
C THR A 7 -7.10 -21.07 0.24
N LEU A 8 -8.11 -20.53 0.92
CA LEU A 8 -7.90 -19.66 2.08
C LEU A 8 -7.26 -20.43 3.25
N TYR A 9 -7.69 -21.66 3.52
CA TYR A 9 -7.09 -22.50 4.56
C TYR A 9 -5.62 -22.80 4.26
N VAL A 10 -5.31 -23.19 3.03
CA VAL A 10 -3.92 -23.45 2.62
C VAL A 10 -3.08 -22.18 2.80
N GLY A 11 -3.57 -21.03 2.31
CA GLY A 11 -2.86 -19.76 2.45
C GLY A 11 -2.62 -19.37 3.92
N MET A 12 -3.64 -19.46 4.77
CA MET A 12 -3.53 -19.14 6.20
C MET A 12 -2.65 -20.14 6.97
N THR A 13 -2.66 -21.40 6.59
CA THR A 13 -1.75 -22.43 7.17
C THR A 13 -0.30 -22.13 6.80
N ILE A 14 -0.01 -21.83 5.53
CA ILE A 14 1.32 -21.41 5.08
C ILE A 14 1.76 -20.16 5.83
N PHE A 15 0.90 -19.15 5.95
CA PHE A 15 1.18 -17.92 6.68
C PHE A 15 1.54 -18.18 8.16
N THR A 16 0.76 -19.01 8.84
CA THR A 16 0.93 -19.32 10.27
C THR A 16 2.20 -20.13 10.54
N ILE A 17 2.45 -21.17 9.72
CA ILE A 17 3.67 -21.99 9.83
C ILE A 17 4.90 -21.09 9.55
N ALA A 18 4.88 -20.30 8.50
CA ALA A 18 5.97 -19.42 8.17
C ALA A 18 6.24 -18.35 9.26
N ALA A 19 5.19 -17.80 9.88
CA ALA A 19 5.34 -16.89 11.03
C ALA A 19 5.98 -17.59 12.25
N THR A 20 5.61 -18.85 12.49
CA THR A 20 6.20 -19.67 13.56
C THR A 20 7.69 -19.93 13.27
N VAL A 21 8.03 -20.33 12.05
CA VAL A 21 9.43 -20.52 11.63
C VAL A 21 10.22 -19.22 11.77
N ALA A 22 9.65 -18.07 11.38
CA ALA A 22 10.29 -16.76 11.54
C ALA A 22 10.58 -16.43 13.02
N ALA A 23 9.65 -16.77 13.94
CA ALA A 23 9.85 -16.59 15.39
C ALA A 23 10.97 -17.47 15.96
N MET A 24 11.22 -18.63 15.34
CA MET A 24 12.23 -19.60 15.76
C MET A 24 13.55 -19.47 14.99
N ALA A 25 13.65 -18.52 14.06
CA ALA A 25 14.82 -18.39 13.22
C ALA A 25 16.08 -18.03 14.03
N ASP A 26 17.18 -18.76 13.79
CA ASP A 26 18.48 -18.53 14.44
C ASP A 26 19.48 -17.81 13.53
N ASN A 27 19.13 -17.63 12.26
CA ASN A 27 19.92 -16.90 11.28
C ASN A 27 19.03 -16.05 10.37
N ILE A 28 19.66 -15.07 9.73
CA ILE A 28 18.95 -14.11 8.86
C ILE A 28 18.39 -14.77 7.60
N GLU A 29 19.04 -15.77 7.07
CA GLU A 29 18.63 -16.47 5.84
C GLU A 29 17.32 -17.21 6.04
N LEU A 30 17.21 -17.96 7.16
CA LEU A 30 15.97 -18.64 7.53
C LEU A 30 14.84 -17.64 7.79
N LEU A 31 15.14 -16.52 8.46
CA LEU A 31 14.18 -15.46 8.70
C LEU A 31 13.64 -14.89 7.37
N LEU A 32 14.53 -14.56 6.43
CA LEU A 32 14.14 -14.03 5.11
C LEU A 32 13.32 -15.04 4.30
N ALA A 33 13.75 -16.32 4.29
CA ALA A 33 12.99 -17.38 3.62
C ALA A 33 11.59 -17.56 4.22
N ALA A 34 11.49 -17.58 5.55
CA ALA A 34 10.22 -17.68 6.26
C ALA A 34 9.31 -16.47 5.94
N ARG A 35 9.85 -15.25 5.92
CA ARG A 35 9.11 -14.03 5.55
C ARG A 35 8.62 -14.06 4.10
N PHE A 36 9.41 -14.57 3.19
CA PHE A 36 8.99 -14.74 1.79
C PHE A 36 7.79 -15.72 1.68
N VAL A 37 7.89 -16.89 2.32
CA VAL A 37 6.80 -17.88 2.35
C VAL A 37 5.55 -17.33 3.05
N GLN A 38 5.73 -16.56 4.14
CA GLN A 38 4.66 -15.88 4.85
C GLN A 38 3.92 -14.89 3.93
N GLY A 39 4.65 -14.16 3.09
CA GLY A 39 4.07 -13.26 2.09
C GLY A 39 3.16 -13.98 1.09
N ILE A 40 3.54 -15.17 0.63
CA ILE A 40 2.71 -16.00 -0.27
C ILE A 40 1.39 -16.38 0.43
N GLY A 41 1.46 -16.80 1.68
CA GLY A 41 0.25 -17.14 2.47
C GLY A 41 -0.66 -15.93 2.67
N ALA A 42 -0.10 -14.76 3.00
CA ALA A 42 -0.84 -13.52 3.18
C ALA A 42 -1.55 -13.06 1.90
N ALA A 43 -0.92 -13.21 0.73
CA ALA A 43 -1.50 -12.83 -0.55
C ALA A 43 -2.81 -13.58 -0.82
N ALA A 44 -2.89 -14.87 -0.50
CA ALA A 44 -4.11 -15.65 -0.63
C ALA A 44 -5.25 -15.05 0.23
N ALA A 45 -4.97 -14.71 1.48
CA ALA A 45 -5.96 -14.12 2.39
C ALA A 45 -6.49 -12.76 1.88
N ILE A 46 -5.61 -11.89 1.39
CA ILE A 46 -5.97 -10.56 0.87
C ILE A 46 -6.88 -10.66 -0.37
N VAL A 47 -6.54 -11.55 -1.29
CA VAL A 47 -7.31 -11.73 -2.53
C VAL A 47 -8.66 -12.38 -2.26
N LEU A 48 -8.66 -13.47 -1.47
CA LEU A 48 -9.86 -14.25 -1.22
C LEU A 48 -10.86 -13.53 -0.32
N SER A 49 -10.42 -12.74 0.65
CA SER A 49 -11.33 -11.97 1.51
C SER A 49 -12.22 -11.03 0.69
N ARG A 50 -11.65 -10.30 -0.30
CA ARG A 50 -12.44 -9.44 -1.19
C ARG A 50 -13.38 -10.23 -2.09
N ALA A 51 -12.98 -11.42 -2.50
CA ALA A 51 -13.79 -12.29 -3.34
C ALA A 51 -14.98 -12.85 -2.52
N ILE A 52 -14.74 -13.34 -1.31
CA ILE A 52 -15.76 -13.86 -0.41
C ILE A 52 -16.80 -12.77 -0.10
N VAL A 53 -16.37 -11.54 0.21
CA VAL A 53 -17.32 -10.44 0.47
C VAL A 53 -18.25 -10.21 -0.72
N ARG A 54 -17.74 -10.28 -1.95
CA ARG A 54 -18.57 -10.14 -3.17
C ARG A 54 -19.53 -11.31 -3.40
N ASP A 55 -19.22 -12.49 -2.84
CA ASP A 55 -20.09 -13.66 -2.98
C ASP A 55 -21.22 -13.66 -1.96
N ILE A 56 -20.95 -13.20 -0.73
CA ILE A 56 -21.92 -13.25 0.37
C ILE A 56 -22.78 -12.00 0.49
N ALA A 57 -22.39 -10.89 -0.13
CA ALA A 57 -23.07 -9.61 -0.01
C ALA A 57 -23.19 -8.91 -1.36
N SER A 58 -24.28 -8.15 -1.53
CA SER A 58 -24.55 -7.33 -2.71
C SER A 58 -25.01 -5.93 -2.32
N GLY A 59 -24.96 -4.98 -3.27
CA GLY A 59 -25.46 -3.62 -3.07
C GLY A 59 -24.83 -2.93 -1.85
N LYS A 60 -25.66 -2.41 -0.96
CA LYS A 60 -25.24 -1.62 0.22
C LYS A 60 -24.43 -2.43 1.24
N ASP A 61 -24.73 -3.71 1.42
CA ASP A 61 -24.04 -4.57 2.39
C ASP A 61 -22.62 -4.90 1.90
N ALA A 62 -22.45 -5.19 0.61
CA ALA A 62 -21.12 -5.37 0.02
C ALA A 62 -20.28 -4.08 0.16
N ALA A 63 -20.85 -2.91 -0.12
CA ALA A 63 -20.18 -1.63 0.04
C ALA A 63 -19.75 -1.39 1.51
N ARG A 64 -20.61 -1.71 2.48
CA ARG A 64 -20.30 -1.60 3.91
C ARG A 64 -19.13 -2.49 4.33
N LEU A 65 -19.16 -3.78 3.92
CA LEU A 65 -18.09 -4.73 4.24
C LEU A 65 -16.75 -4.34 3.58
N MET A 66 -16.78 -3.91 2.32
CA MET A 66 -15.58 -3.41 1.63
C MET A 66 -15.01 -2.14 2.29
N SER A 67 -15.89 -1.23 2.74
CA SER A 67 -15.48 -0.04 3.49
C SER A 67 -14.81 -0.40 4.82
N LEU A 68 -15.36 -1.38 5.56
CA LEU A 68 -14.77 -1.89 6.79
C LEU A 68 -13.38 -2.50 6.54
N MET A 69 -13.24 -3.31 5.51
CA MET A 69 -11.93 -3.86 5.10
C MET A 69 -10.93 -2.74 4.79
N THR A 70 -11.35 -1.75 4.01
CA THR A 70 -10.49 -0.60 3.67
C THR A 70 -10.07 0.17 4.92
N MET A 71 -10.98 0.37 5.88
CA MET A 71 -10.68 1.03 7.15
C MET A 71 -9.62 0.25 7.94
N ILE A 72 -9.72 -1.07 8.02
CA ILE A 72 -8.74 -1.92 8.70
C ILE A 72 -7.38 -1.82 7.98
N PHE A 73 -7.35 -1.92 6.65
CA PHE A 73 -6.12 -1.79 5.86
C PHE A 73 -5.43 -0.43 6.05
N THR A 74 -6.22 0.64 6.17
CA THR A 74 -5.69 2.00 6.37
C THR A 74 -5.19 2.20 7.80
N ALA A 75 -5.84 1.59 8.79
CA ALA A 75 -5.45 1.69 10.20
C ALA A 75 -4.20 0.85 10.53
N ALA A 76 -3.98 -0.27 9.82
CA ALA A 76 -2.89 -1.19 10.11
C ALA A 76 -1.49 -0.54 10.08
N PRO A 77 -1.10 0.26 9.09
CA PRO A 77 0.20 0.95 9.09
C PRO A 77 0.41 1.93 10.24
N VAL A 78 -0.68 2.45 10.83
CA VAL A 78 -0.61 3.35 12.00
C VAL A 78 -0.35 2.55 13.27
N ILE A 79 -1.08 1.45 13.45
CA ILE A 79 -1.12 0.69 14.69
C ILE A 79 0.03 -0.32 14.77
N ALA A 80 0.34 -1.00 13.68
CA ALA A 80 1.27 -2.13 13.68
C ALA A 80 2.71 -1.76 14.09
N PRO A 81 3.32 -0.65 13.62
CA PRO A 81 4.67 -0.28 14.05
C PRO A 81 4.74 0.06 15.53
N THR A 82 3.71 0.72 16.07
CA THR A 82 3.66 1.08 17.49
C THR A 82 3.55 -0.17 18.37
N ILE A 83 2.64 -1.10 18.02
CA ILE A 83 2.53 -2.39 18.74
C ILE A 83 3.82 -3.19 18.55
N GLY A 84 4.36 -3.24 17.34
CA GLY A 84 5.62 -3.95 17.04
C GLY A 84 6.78 -3.43 17.88
N ALA A 85 6.97 -2.11 17.96
CA ALA A 85 8.01 -1.48 18.76
C ALA A 85 7.87 -1.78 20.27
N LEU A 86 6.64 -1.78 20.81
CA LEU A 86 6.36 -2.15 22.19
C LEU A 86 6.70 -3.62 22.48
N LEU A 87 6.30 -4.52 21.58
CA LEU A 87 6.61 -5.95 21.69
C LEU A 87 8.11 -6.20 21.66
N VAL A 88 8.83 -5.58 20.72
CA VAL A 88 10.29 -5.70 20.62
C VAL A 88 10.98 -5.16 21.88
N ALA A 89 10.52 -4.02 22.40
CA ALA A 89 11.11 -3.39 23.56
C ALA A 89 10.91 -4.19 24.86
N GLN A 90 9.86 -5.01 24.97
CA GLN A 90 9.54 -5.80 26.17
C GLN A 90 10.03 -7.25 26.09
N TRP A 91 9.89 -7.88 24.92
CA TRP A 91 10.12 -9.33 24.75
C TRP A 91 11.08 -9.67 23.61
N GLY A 92 11.72 -8.64 23.02
CA GLY A 92 12.70 -8.83 21.94
C GLY A 92 12.08 -9.02 20.56
N TRP A 93 12.95 -9.11 19.56
CA TRP A 93 12.58 -9.08 18.14
C TRP A 93 11.72 -10.29 17.68
N ARG A 94 11.72 -11.39 18.41
CA ARG A 94 10.90 -12.58 18.11
C ARG A 94 9.43 -12.40 18.48
N ALA A 95 9.11 -11.52 19.43
CA ALA A 95 7.77 -11.34 19.96
C ALA A 95 6.72 -10.94 18.91
N PRO A 96 6.97 -10.00 17.98
CA PRO A 96 6.02 -9.71 16.89
C PRO A 96 5.66 -10.94 16.05
N PHE A 97 6.63 -11.82 15.76
CA PHE A 97 6.38 -13.01 14.95
C PHE A 97 5.53 -14.04 15.70
N ILE A 98 5.73 -14.19 17.01
CA ILE A 98 4.89 -15.04 17.87
C ILE A 98 3.45 -14.53 17.88
N VAL A 99 3.24 -13.22 18.03
CA VAL A 99 1.91 -12.61 18.00
C VAL A 99 1.24 -12.83 16.63
N ILE A 100 1.98 -12.64 15.54
CA ILE A 100 1.47 -12.87 14.18
C ILE A 100 1.10 -14.34 13.97
N ALA A 101 1.90 -15.28 14.45
CA ALA A 101 1.61 -16.71 14.39
C ALA A 101 0.35 -17.07 15.19
N ALA A 102 0.21 -16.53 16.41
CA ALA A 102 -0.97 -16.71 17.25
C ALA A 102 -2.24 -16.14 16.57
N CYS A 103 -2.15 -14.94 15.99
CA CYS A 103 -3.25 -14.36 15.21
C CYS A 103 -3.62 -15.23 14.00
N GLY A 104 -2.63 -15.75 13.26
CA GLY A 104 -2.86 -16.65 12.14
C GLY A 104 -3.60 -17.92 12.55
N PHE A 105 -3.19 -18.52 13.67
CA PHE A 105 -3.84 -19.68 14.26
C PHE A 105 -5.30 -19.39 14.67
N LEU A 106 -5.52 -18.30 15.38
CA LEU A 106 -6.89 -17.87 15.75
C LEU A 106 -7.77 -17.60 14.54
N MET A 107 -7.21 -17.02 13.48
CA MET A 107 -7.95 -16.79 12.22
C MET A 107 -8.35 -18.10 11.55
N ILE A 108 -7.50 -19.14 11.55
CA ILE A 108 -7.86 -20.45 10.99
C ILE A 108 -9.08 -21.03 11.73
N PHE A 109 -9.13 -20.93 13.07
CA PHE A 109 -10.30 -21.32 13.85
C PHE A 109 -11.53 -20.46 13.53
N GLY A 110 -11.36 -19.15 13.44
CA GLY A 110 -12.44 -18.22 13.09
C GLY A 110 -13.04 -18.53 11.73
N ILE A 111 -12.20 -18.83 10.74
CA ILE A 111 -12.63 -19.24 9.38
C ILE A 111 -13.42 -20.54 9.47
N ARG A 112 -12.92 -21.54 10.22
CA ARG A 112 -13.59 -22.84 10.37
C ARG A 112 -14.97 -22.73 11.03
N ALA A 113 -15.10 -21.83 11.99
CA ALA A 113 -16.33 -21.68 12.76
C ALA A 113 -17.42 -20.87 12.03
N ASN A 114 -17.04 -19.94 11.15
CA ASN A 114 -17.97 -18.90 10.66
C ASN A 114 -18.09 -18.85 9.12
N LEU A 115 -17.19 -19.47 8.36
CA LEU A 115 -17.22 -19.39 6.90
C LEU A 115 -17.65 -20.71 6.28
N VAL A 116 -18.56 -20.60 5.31
CA VAL A 116 -19.03 -21.71 4.45
C VAL A 116 -18.48 -21.47 3.04
N GLU A 117 -18.28 -22.54 2.25
CA GLU A 117 -17.83 -22.42 0.86
C GLU A 117 -18.83 -21.59 0.05
N THR A 118 -18.33 -20.53 -0.54
CA THR A 118 -19.15 -19.58 -1.31
C THR A 118 -18.99 -19.73 -2.82
N HIS A 119 -18.00 -20.52 -3.26
CA HIS A 119 -17.69 -20.65 -4.67
C HIS A 119 -18.56 -21.71 -5.32
N VAL A 120 -19.40 -21.29 -6.25
CA VAL A 120 -20.04 -22.18 -7.24
C VAL A 120 -19.12 -22.23 -8.45
N PRO A 121 -18.58 -23.43 -8.83
CA PRO A 121 -17.73 -23.54 -10.00
C PRO A 121 -18.51 -23.15 -11.25
N THR A 122 -18.22 -22.00 -11.82
CA THR A 122 -18.72 -21.60 -13.13
C THR A 122 -17.70 -22.07 -14.18
N ASN A 123 -18.15 -22.85 -15.13
CA ASN A 123 -17.38 -23.28 -16.31
C ASN A 123 -17.16 -22.07 -17.22
N THR A 124 -16.24 -21.18 -16.86
CA THR A 124 -15.82 -20.10 -17.75
C THR A 124 -14.73 -20.60 -18.65
N GLU A 125 -15.03 -20.70 -19.92
CA GLU A 125 -14.06 -21.03 -20.95
C GLU A 125 -12.92 -20.02 -20.97
N HIS A 126 -11.68 -20.49 -20.78
CA HIS A 126 -10.42 -19.77 -20.92
C HIS A 126 -10.19 -18.52 -20.06
N PRO A 127 -10.08 -18.65 -18.71
CA PRO A 127 -9.77 -17.50 -17.85
C PRO A 127 -8.44 -16.80 -18.19
N ALA A 128 -7.47 -17.54 -18.72
CA ALA A 128 -6.20 -16.96 -19.16
C ALA A 128 -6.34 -16.01 -20.35
N ARG A 129 -7.20 -16.35 -21.33
CA ARG A 129 -7.44 -15.51 -22.51
C ARG A 129 -8.17 -14.22 -22.12
N GLN A 130 -9.12 -14.33 -21.20
CA GLN A 130 -9.83 -13.17 -20.67
C GLN A 130 -8.89 -12.25 -19.88
N LEU A 131 -7.97 -12.81 -19.09
CA LEU A 131 -6.96 -12.04 -18.37
C LEU A 131 -6.05 -11.27 -19.34
N VAL A 132 -5.52 -11.94 -20.37
CA VAL A 132 -4.66 -11.31 -21.38
C VAL A 132 -5.40 -10.20 -22.14
N SER A 133 -6.67 -10.41 -22.51
CA SER A 133 -7.48 -9.37 -23.16
C SER A 133 -7.68 -8.16 -22.25
N SER A 134 -7.96 -8.37 -20.96
CA SER A 134 -8.12 -7.28 -19.98
C SER A 134 -6.82 -6.53 -19.75
N PHE A 135 -5.67 -7.21 -19.73
CA PHE A 135 -4.35 -6.55 -19.68
C PHE A 135 -4.16 -5.65 -20.90
N ARG A 136 -4.42 -6.15 -22.12
CA ARG A 136 -4.30 -5.36 -23.34
C ARG A 136 -5.25 -4.17 -23.33
N GLU A 137 -6.49 -4.36 -22.90
CA GLU A 137 -7.49 -3.30 -22.78
C GLU A 137 -7.02 -2.21 -21.78
N PHE A 138 -6.50 -2.60 -20.62
CA PHE A 138 -5.98 -1.66 -19.62
C PHE A 138 -4.86 -0.77 -20.18
N PHE A 139 -3.86 -1.38 -20.83
CA PHE A 139 -2.71 -0.65 -21.36
C PHE A 139 -2.98 0.06 -22.70
N SER A 140 -4.16 -0.11 -23.31
CA SER A 140 -4.58 0.66 -24.50
C SER A 140 -5.09 2.04 -24.13
N HIS A 141 -5.52 2.27 -22.89
CA HIS A 141 -6.07 3.55 -22.45
C HIS A 141 -5.00 4.41 -21.79
N ARG A 142 -4.64 5.52 -22.45
CA ARG A 142 -3.63 6.48 -21.94
C ARG A 142 -3.98 7.06 -20.58
N GLN A 143 -5.26 7.32 -20.33
CA GLN A 143 -5.77 7.78 -19.04
C GLN A 143 -5.48 6.75 -17.92
N SER A 144 -5.70 5.46 -18.18
CA SER A 144 -5.40 4.39 -17.23
C SER A 144 -3.90 4.27 -16.93
N ILE A 145 -3.04 4.46 -17.95
CA ILE A 145 -1.58 4.48 -17.79
C ILE A 145 -1.16 5.67 -16.92
N PHE A 146 -1.69 6.88 -17.17
CA PHE A 146 -1.40 8.05 -16.35
C PHE A 146 -1.80 7.79 -14.87
N GLY A 147 -3.04 7.34 -14.63
CA GLY A 147 -3.51 7.00 -13.29
C GLY A 147 -2.65 5.93 -12.63
N LEU A 148 -2.25 4.87 -13.37
CA LEU A 148 -1.35 3.82 -12.90
C LEU A 148 -0.02 4.41 -12.42
N LEU A 149 0.64 5.25 -13.22
CA LEU A 149 1.94 5.85 -12.88
C LEU A 149 1.84 6.68 -11.60
N MET A 150 0.75 7.45 -11.45
CA MET A 150 0.50 8.27 -10.25
C MET A 150 0.19 7.42 -9.01
N ILE A 151 -0.27 6.17 -9.17
CA ILE A 151 -0.56 5.25 -8.05
C ILE A 151 0.67 4.46 -7.63
N VAL A 152 1.46 3.97 -8.58
CA VAL A 152 2.49 2.96 -8.29
C VAL A 152 3.79 3.55 -7.74
N LEU A 153 4.10 4.80 -8.07
CA LEU A 153 5.35 5.43 -7.64
C LEU A 153 5.36 5.83 -6.16
N PRO A 154 4.35 6.52 -5.59
CA PRO A 154 4.40 6.96 -4.20
C PRO A 154 4.65 5.84 -3.18
N PRO A 155 4.10 4.63 -3.33
CA PRO A 155 4.46 3.49 -2.48
C PRO A 155 5.93 3.11 -2.46
N ALA A 156 6.68 3.32 -3.53
CA ALA A 156 8.13 3.07 -3.52
C ALA A 156 8.86 4.00 -2.55
N GLY A 157 8.51 5.29 -2.54
CA GLY A 157 9.05 6.25 -1.56
C GLY A 157 8.62 5.92 -0.13
N PHE A 158 7.35 5.53 0.06
CA PHE A 158 6.85 5.11 1.37
C PHE A 158 7.55 3.86 1.89
N MET A 159 7.64 2.81 1.08
CA MET A 159 8.28 1.56 1.47
C MET A 159 9.79 1.72 1.67
N SER A 160 10.43 2.64 0.96
CA SER A 160 11.85 2.93 1.17
C SER A 160 12.12 3.47 2.57
N ILE A 161 11.32 4.44 3.03
CA ILE A 161 11.50 4.99 4.37
C ILE A 161 11.11 3.98 5.46
N ILE A 162 10.08 3.15 5.24
CA ILE A 162 9.74 2.06 6.17
C ILE A 162 10.95 1.14 6.38
N ALA A 163 11.63 0.76 5.31
CA ALA A 163 12.74 -0.18 5.37
C ALA A 163 13.90 0.31 6.25
N VAL A 164 14.17 1.63 6.26
CA VAL A 164 15.32 2.21 6.95
C VAL A 164 14.97 3.10 8.16
N SER A 165 13.69 3.40 8.37
CA SER A 165 13.25 4.38 9.39
C SER A 165 13.64 3.98 10.82
N ALA A 166 13.62 2.69 11.14
CA ALA A 166 14.02 2.22 12.48
C ALA A 166 15.52 2.44 12.70
N ALA A 167 16.36 2.02 11.76
CA ALA A 167 17.80 2.24 11.82
C ALA A 167 18.12 3.74 11.84
N MET A 168 17.55 4.53 10.94
CA MET A 168 17.71 5.99 10.92
C MET A 168 17.35 6.63 12.28
N THR A 169 16.20 6.28 12.84
CA THR A 169 15.70 6.91 14.07
C THR A 169 16.52 6.51 15.29
N VAL A 170 16.92 5.23 15.39
CA VAL A 170 17.64 4.71 16.55
C VAL A 170 19.16 4.95 16.44
N GLU A 171 19.76 4.65 15.28
CA GLU A 171 21.21 4.66 15.12
C GLU A 171 21.76 6.05 14.83
N ILE A 172 21.06 6.84 13.99
CA ILE A 172 21.54 8.19 13.61
C ILE A 172 21.09 9.23 14.65
N TYR A 173 19.82 9.19 15.05
CA TYR A 173 19.25 10.22 15.94
C TYR A 173 19.21 9.83 17.42
N GLY A 174 19.58 8.61 17.78
CA GLY A 174 19.71 8.16 19.18
C GLY A 174 18.38 7.96 19.92
N PHE A 175 17.24 7.88 19.23
CA PHE A 175 15.96 7.62 19.87
C PHE A 175 15.84 6.14 20.30
N SER A 176 15.08 5.89 21.36
CA SER A 176 14.78 4.52 21.76
C SER A 176 13.78 3.84 20.82
N ILE A 177 13.75 2.51 20.80
CA ILE A 177 12.77 1.72 20.03
C ILE A 177 11.32 2.10 20.40
N LYS A 178 11.05 2.40 21.68
CA LYS A 178 9.72 2.87 22.11
C LYS A 178 9.35 4.20 21.49
N GLN A 179 10.29 5.15 21.45
CA GLN A 179 10.09 6.46 20.82
C GLN A 179 9.90 6.30 19.31
N TYR A 180 10.64 5.41 18.65
CA TYR A 180 10.44 5.10 17.23
C TYR A 180 9.00 4.69 16.93
N GLY A 181 8.40 3.81 17.74
CA GLY A 181 7.01 3.39 17.55
C GLY A 181 6.01 4.56 17.60
N LEU A 182 6.20 5.51 18.53
CA LEU A 182 5.38 6.72 18.65
C LEU A 182 5.63 7.70 17.49
N ILE A 183 6.88 7.87 17.12
CA ILE A 183 7.28 8.72 15.98
C ILE A 183 6.64 8.19 14.70
N PHE A 184 6.71 6.88 14.46
CA PHE A 184 6.13 6.27 13.26
C PHE A 184 4.60 6.38 13.23
N ALA A 185 3.94 6.37 14.39
CA ALA A 185 2.50 6.61 14.47
C ALA A 185 2.10 7.98 13.89
N CYS A 186 2.95 9.02 14.00
CA CYS A 186 2.70 10.33 13.39
C CYS A 186 2.56 10.23 11.86
N ALA A 187 3.38 9.40 11.21
CA ALA A 187 3.28 9.17 9.76
C ALA A 187 1.97 8.47 9.38
N GLY A 188 1.54 7.52 10.20
CA GLY A 188 0.23 6.88 10.04
C GLY A 188 -0.93 7.84 10.25
N ILE A 189 -0.87 8.68 11.26
CA ILE A 189 -1.87 9.74 11.52
C ILE A 189 -1.92 10.72 10.34
N ALA A 190 -0.79 11.07 9.75
CA ALA A 190 -0.73 11.93 8.56
C ALA A 190 -1.52 11.33 7.38
N ILE A 191 -1.43 10.02 7.14
CA ILE A 191 -2.25 9.32 6.13
C ILE A 191 -3.74 9.44 6.45
N LEU A 192 -4.14 9.25 7.70
CA LEU A 192 -5.54 9.36 8.13
C LEU A 192 -6.09 10.78 7.95
N ILE A 193 -5.30 11.78 8.33
CA ILE A 193 -5.65 13.20 8.12
C ILE A 193 -5.77 13.48 6.61
N GLY A 194 -4.81 13.04 5.80
CA GLY A 194 -4.83 13.18 4.34
C GLY A 194 -6.08 12.55 3.72
N SER A 195 -6.45 11.36 4.16
CA SER A 195 -7.65 10.64 3.73
C SER A 195 -8.94 11.40 4.10
N THR A 196 -8.98 11.97 5.31
CA THR A 196 -10.13 12.76 5.81
C THR A 196 -10.26 14.08 5.04
N VAL A 197 -9.13 14.76 4.82
CA VAL A 197 -9.08 15.99 4.02
C VAL A 197 -9.48 15.70 2.57
N ASN A 198 -8.99 14.61 1.97
CA ASN A 198 -9.37 14.22 0.63
C ASN A 198 -10.89 14.02 0.49
N ARG A 199 -11.54 13.37 1.47
CA ARG A 199 -13.00 13.19 1.48
C ARG A 199 -13.77 14.51 1.39
N TRP A 200 -13.26 15.55 2.02
CA TRP A 200 -13.84 16.89 1.93
C TRP A 200 -13.51 17.60 0.61
N LEU A 201 -12.26 17.42 0.12
CA LEU A 201 -11.81 18.07 -1.11
C LEU A 201 -12.51 17.54 -2.37
N VAL A 202 -12.80 16.23 -2.45
CA VAL A 202 -13.47 15.62 -3.60
C VAL A 202 -14.90 16.16 -3.84
N THR A 203 -15.51 16.81 -2.84
CA THR A 203 -16.81 17.47 -3.00
C THR A 203 -16.71 18.86 -3.63
N ARG A 204 -15.50 19.40 -3.82
CA ARG A 204 -15.26 20.78 -4.28
C ARG A 204 -14.33 20.88 -5.48
N PHE A 205 -13.49 19.88 -5.69
CA PHE A 205 -12.45 19.89 -6.73
C PHE A 205 -12.53 18.64 -7.59
N SER A 206 -12.13 18.76 -8.84
CA SER A 206 -12.03 17.62 -9.75
C SER A 206 -10.86 16.71 -9.35
N GLN A 207 -10.94 15.42 -9.74
CA GLN A 207 -9.88 14.45 -9.49
C GLN A 207 -8.52 14.91 -10.00
N LEU A 208 -8.51 15.55 -11.17
CA LEU A 208 -7.28 16.06 -11.76
C LEU A 208 -6.65 17.20 -10.94
N GLN A 209 -7.48 18.12 -10.43
CA GLN A 209 -7.02 19.20 -9.55
C GLN A 209 -6.43 18.62 -8.26
N LEU A 210 -7.06 17.59 -7.71
CA LEU A 210 -6.57 16.91 -6.50
C LEU A 210 -5.28 16.11 -6.73
N ILE A 211 -5.14 15.47 -7.90
CA ILE A 211 -3.88 14.85 -8.31
C ILE A 211 -2.79 15.92 -8.46
N GLY A 212 -3.11 17.07 -9.05
CA GLY A 212 -2.19 18.20 -9.16
C GLY A 212 -1.76 18.78 -7.82
N LEU A 213 -2.71 18.96 -6.89
CA LEU A 213 -2.43 19.36 -5.51
C LEU A 213 -1.49 18.34 -4.84
N GLY A 214 -1.82 17.05 -4.95
CA GLY A 214 -1.00 15.97 -4.43
C GLY A 214 0.40 15.95 -5.05
N ALA A 215 0.52 16.10 -6.36
CA ALA A 215 1.82 16.17 -7.05
C ALA A 215 2.64 17.38 -6.61
N GLY A 216 2.01 18.53 -6.37
CA GLY A 216 2.68 19.73 -5.84
C GLY A 216 3.18 19.55 -4.40
N LEU A 217 2.35 18.98 -3.52
CA LEU A 217 2.72 18.73 -2.13
C LEU A 217 3.83 17.67 -1.99
N ILE A 218 3.74 16.57 -2.76
CA ILE A 218 4.78 15.52 -2.74
C ILE A 218 6.09 16.05 -3.33
N PHE A 219 6.03 16.91 -4.34
CA PHE A 219 7.19 17.62 -4.86
C PHE A 219 7.84 18.49 -3.79
N ALA A 220 7.05 19.30 -3.07
CA ALA A 220 7.56 20.19 -2.01
C ALA A 220 8.25 19.40 -0.89
N ALA A 221 7.64 18.28 -0.44
CA ALA A 221 8.27 17.39 0.53
C ALA A 221 9.57 16.78 -0.01
N SER A 222 9.54 16.29 -1.24
CA SER A 222 10.69 15.63 -1.88
C SER A 222 11.83 16.57 -2.20
N ALA A 223 11.54 17.81 -2.59
CA ALA A 223 12.56 18.83 -2.81
C ALA A 223 13.29 19.16 -1.50
N GLN A 224 12.57 19.29 -0.38
CA GLN A 224 13.18 19.48 0.94
C GLN A 224 14.00 18.26 1.36
N LEU A 225 13.51 17.03 1.15
CA LEU A 225 14.27 15.80 1.42
C LEU A 225 15.52 15.71 0.54
N ALA A 226 15.46 16.17 -0.72
CA ALA A 226 16.63 16.25 -1.59
C ALA A 226 17.68 17.25 -1.04
N VAL A 227 17.25 18.41 -0.53
CA VAL A 227 18.16 19.35 0.15
C VAL A 227 18.78 18.70 1.39
N ILE A 228 17.95 18.05 2.22
CA ILE A 228 18.40 17.36 3.44
C ILE A 228 19.45 16.30 3.13
N ALA A 229 19.32 15.59 2.01
CA ALA A 229 20.25 14.55 1.58
C ALA A 229 21.67 15.07 1.30
N TYR A 230 21.84 16.37 1.08
CA TYR A 230 23.14 17.02 0.86
C TYR A 230 23.68 17.76 2.10
N LEU A 231 22.95 17.72 3.22
CA LEU A 231 23.41 18.30 4.48
C LEU A 231 24.11 17.23 5.32
N ASP A 232 25.27 17.55 5.88
CA ASP A 232 26.03 16.65 6.77
C ASP A 232 25.23 16.32 8.06
N SER A 233 24.37 17.25 8.49
CA SER A 233 23.45 17.04 9.62
C SER A 233 22.13 17.76 9.34
N ALA A 234 21.03 17.08 9.58
CA ALA A 234 19.71 17.67 9.51
C ALA A 234 18.91 17.39 10.80
N PRO A 235 18.16 18.37 11.33
CA PRO A 235 17.33 18.15 12.50
C PRO A 235 16.31 17.06 12.22
N PHE A 236 16.16 16.09 13.14
CA PHE A 236 15.22 14.97 13.01
C PHE A 236 13.81 15.43 12.62
N TRP A 237 13.29 16.47 13.29
CA TRP A 237 11.91 16.92 13.07
C TRP A 237 11.70 17.53 11.68
N TRP A 238 12.73 18.08 11.06
CA TRP A 238 12.64 18.54 9.67
C TRP A 238 12.53 17.36 8.70
N VAL A 239 13.35 16.32 8.89
CA VAL A 239 13.25 15.08 8.10
C VAL A 239 11.87 14.46 8.27
N TRP A 240 11.43 14.28 9.52
CA TRP A 240 10.19 13.58 9.85
C TRP A 240 8.94 14.36 9.44
N PHE A 241 8.97 15.69 9.50
CA PHE A 241 7.90 16.53 8.96
C PHE A 241 7.67 16.27 7.48
N ASN A 242 8.74 16.17 6.66
CA ASN A 242 8.63 15.88 5.24
C ASN A 242 8.17 14.45 4.97
N VAL A 243 8.56 13.50 5.79
CA VAL A 243 7.99 12.14 5.75
C VAL A 243 6.49 12.18 6.02
N CYS A 244 6.03 12.86 7.05
CA CYS A 244 4.61 13.01 7.36
C CYS A 244 3.84 13.76 6.25
N LEU A 245 4.42 14.79 5.65
CA LEU A 245 3.81 15.51 4.52
C LEU A 245 3.67 14.62 3.29
N PHE A 246 4.69 13.81 3.01
CA PHE A 246 4.63 12.80 1.95
C PHE A 246 3.51 11.78 2.22
N MET A 247 3.40 11.27 3.45
CA MET A 247 2.35 10.33 3.86
C MET A 247 0.94 10.91 3.75
N PHE A 248 0.76 12.15 4.20
CA PHE A 248 -0.48 12.90 4.02
C PHE A 248 -0.90 12.96 2.54
N THR A 249 0.06 13.24 1.68
CA THR A 249 -0.15 13.42 0.25
C THR A 249 -0.48 12.11 -0.47
N ILE A 250 0.10 10.99 -0.05
CA ILE A 250 -0.20 9.66 -0.62
C ILE A 250 -1.70 9.38 -0.60
N ALA A 251 -2.40 9.70 0.49
CA ALA A 251 -3.83 9.44 0.61
C ALA A 251 -4.65 10.18 -0.45
N ILE A 252 -4.25 11.42 -0.79
CA ILE A 252 -4.89 12.22 -1.82
C ILE A 252 -4.57 11.66 -3.21
N LEU A 253 -3.29 11.39 -3.49
CA LEU A 253 -2.85 10.90 -4.79
C LEU A 253 -3.47 9.54 -5.15
N LEU A 254 -3.33 8.55 -4.27
CA LEU A 254 -3.79 7.19 -4.55
C LEU A 254 -5.29 7.13 -4.82
N SER A 255 -6.10 7.82 -3.99
CA SER A 255 -7.56 7.78 -4.11
C SER A 255 -8.03 8.38 -5.43
N ASN A 256 -7.57 9.58 -5.79
CA ASN A 256 -8.01 10.28 -6.99
C ASN A 256 -7.44 9.66 -8.27
N SER A 257 -6.19 9.19 -8.23
CA SER A 257 -5.58 8.50 -9.37
C SER A 257 -6.22 7.14 -9.66
N MET A 258 -6.74 6.44 -8.62
CA MET A 258 -7.49 5.20 -8.80
C MET A 258 -8.80 5.45 -9.59
N VAL A 259 -9.52 6.53 -9.27
CA VAL A 259 -10.72 6.92 -10.02
C VAL A 259 -10.36 7.17 -11.48
N VAL A 260 -9.35 8.01 -11.74
CA VAL A 260 -8.89 8.33 -13.10
C VAL A 260 -8.44 7.09 -13.87
N ALA A 261 -7.74 6.16 -13.22
CA ALA A 261 -7.25 4.94 -13.87
C ALA A 261 -8.37 3.97 -14.27
N LEU A 262 -9.45 3.89 -13.48
CA LEU A 262 -10.54 2.94 -13.68
C LEU A 262 -11.71 3.51 -14.51
N ASP A 263 -11.84 4.83 -14.61
CA ASP A 263 -12.92 5.51 -15.30
C ASP A 263 -13.19 4.97 -16.73
N PRO A 264 -12.18 4.80 -17.62
CA PRO A 264 -12.41 4.26 -18.96
C PRO A 264 -12.68 2.76 -19.00
N LEU A 265 -12.66 2.04 -17.86
CA LEU A 265 -12.63 0.58 -17.78
C LEU A 265 -13.74 -0.03 -16.89
N PRO A 266 -15.01 0.44 -16.95
CA PRO A 266 -16.05 -0.03 -16.02
C PRO A 266 -16.29 -1.54 -16.13
N ARG A 267 -16.19 -2.12 -17.33
CA ARG A 267 -16.41 -3.54 -17.62
C ARG A 267 -15.36 -4.45 -16.99
N ILE A 268 -14.11 -4.00 -16.91
CA ILE A 268 -12.97 -4.79 -16.39
C ILE A 268 -12.40 -4.18 -15.10
N ALA A 269 -13.12 -3.29 -14.42
CA ALA A 269 -12.63 -2.56 -13.24
C ALA A 269 -12.06 -3.48 -12.14
N GLY A 270 -12.61 -4.67 -11.95
CA GLY A 270 -12.10 -5.67 -11.00
C GLY A 270 -10.72 -6.22 -11.39
N VAL A 271 -10.51 -6.52 -12.67
CA VAL A 271 -9.21 -6.99 -13.18
C VAL A 271 -8.22 -5.82 -13.20
N ALA A 272 -8.65 -4.64 -13.67
CA ALA A 272 -7.85 -3.42 -13.71
C ALA A 272 -7.31 -3.03 -12.32
N SER A 273 -8.15 -3.06 -11.28
CA SER A 273 -7.72 -2.81 -9.91
C SER A 273 -6.73 -3.85 -9.37
N SER A 274 -6.84 -5.11 -9.83
CA SER A 274 -5.86 -6.15 -9.48
C SER A 274 -4.52 -5.94 -10.18
N ILE A 275 -4.52 -5.51 -11.45
CA ILE A 275 -3.31 -5.12 -12.19
C ILE A 275 -2.60 -3.98 -11.46
N ILE A 276 -3.34 -2.91 -11.15
CA ILE A 276 -2.80 -1.74 -10.43
C ILE A 276 -2.20 -2.18 -9.09
N GLY A 277 -2.95 -2.93 -8.28
CA GLY A 277 -2.50 -3.38 -6.96
C GLY A 277 -1.24 -4.27 -7.02
N THR A 278 -1.13 -5.14 -8.04
CA THR A 278 0.04 -5.99 -8.23
C THR A 278 1.27 -5.14 -8.57
N ILE A 279 1.17 -4.24 -9.55
CA ILE A 279 2.27 -3.38 -9.95
C ILE A 279 2.65 -2.43 -8.80
N GLN A 280 1.67 -1.87 -8.10
CA GLN A 280 1.88 -1.01 -6.93
C GLN A 280 2.71 -1.71 -5.84
N ASN A 281 2.38 -2.96 -5.50
CA ASN A 281 3.12 -3.72 -4.50
C ASN A 281 4.53 -4.08 -4.97
N LEU A 282 4.71 -4.44 -6.25
CA LEU A 282 6.04 -4.73 -6.81
C LEU A 282 6.93 -3.49 -6.78
N VAL A 283 6.42 -2.34 -7.22
CA VAL A 283 7.14 -1.06 -7.22
C VAL A 283 7.43 -0.61 -5.77
N GLY A 284 6.48 -0.78 -4.85
CA GLY A 284 6.69 -0.52 -3.43
C GLY A 284 7.80 -1.40 -2.84
N ALA A 285 7.78 -2.70 -3.11
CA ALA A 285 8.81 -3.63 -2.65
C ALA A 285 10.19 -3.31 -3.23
N SER A 286 10.24 -2.89 -4.51
CA SER A 286 11.50 -2.44 -5.14
C SER A 286 12.07 -1.20 -4.44
N GLY A 287 11.23 -0.26 -4.03
CA GLY A 287 11.66 0.91 -3.26
C GLY A 287 12.27 0.53 -1.90
N ALA A 288 11.64 -0.41 -1.18
CA ALA A 288 12.18 -0.93 0.08
C ALA A 288 13.51 -1.67 -0.12
N LEU A 289 13.60 -2.51 -1.15
CA LEU A 289 14.82 -3.25 -1.48
C LEU A 289 15.97 -2.30 -1.83
N LEU A 290 15.72 -1.31 -2.70
CA LEU A 290 16.72 -0.32 -3.05
C LEU A 290 17.19 0.46 -1.83
N ALA A 291 16.28 0.88 -0.95
CA ALA A 291 16.66 1.57 0.27
C ALA A 291 17.54 0.70 1.17
N ALA A 292 17.21 -0.57 1.36
CA ALA A 292 18.00 -1.48 2.16
C ALA A 292 19.40 -1.73 1.59
N VAL A 293 19.52 -1.80 0.25
CA VAL A 293 20.80 -2.05 -0.42
C VAL A 293 21.73 -0.82 -0.38
N ILE A 294 21.17 0.39 -0.56
CA ILE A 294 22.00 1.61 -0.59
C ILE A 294 22.21 2.24 0.78
N TYR A 295 21.49 1.78 1.82
CA TYR A 295 21.60 2.34 3.16
C TYR A 295 22.98 2.05 3.76
N ASP A 296 23.69 3.12 4.11
CA ASP A 296 25.04 3.13 4.65
C ASP A 296 25.15 3.75 6.05
N GLY A 297 24.01 3.90 6.74
CA GLY A 297 23.97 4.57 8.03
C GLY A 297 23.86 6.10 7.95
N THR A 298 23.68 6.67 6.74
CA THR A 298 23.53 8.13 6.57
C THR A 298 22.08 8.55 6.34
N ILE A 299 21.77 9.80 6.70
CA ILE A 299 20.47 10.42 6.41
C ILE A 299 20.26 10.51 4.90
N ARG A 300 21.33 10.81 4.13
CA ARG A 300 21.28 10.92 2.69
C ARG A 300 20.65 9.70 2.04
N ASN A 301 21.20 8.52 2.30
CA ASN A 301 20.75 7.30 1.67
C ASN A 301 19.39 6.82 2.23
N ALA A 302 19.02 7.26 3.43
CA ALA A 302 17.68 7.02 3.98
C ALA A 302 16.58 7.77 3.22
N VAL A 303 16.82 8.99 2.77
CA VAL A 303 15.77 9.86 2.20
C VAL A 303 15.82 10.00 0.67
N ILE A 304 16.92 9.65 0.02
CA ILE A 304 17.15 9.93 -1.41
C ILE A 304 16.11 9.25 -2.33
N ILE A 305 15.69 8.04 -2.02
CA ILE A 305 14.69 7.32 -2.82
C ILE A 305 13.34 8.03 -2.71
N MET A 306 12.93 8.42 -1.50
CA MET A 306 11.70 9.13 -1.27
C MET A 306 11.69 10.48 -2.00
N ALA A 307 12.81 11.20 -1.97
CA ALA A 307 13.01 12.43 -2.71
C ALA A 307 12.87 12.21 -4.23
N THR A 308 13.58 11.21 -4.76
CA THR A 308 13.56 10.88 -6.20
C THR A 308 12.15 10.51 -6.68
N VAL A 309 11.45 9.68 -5.91
CA VAL A 309 10.08 9.25 -6.23
C VAL A 309 9.13 10.45 -6.32
N GLY A 310 9.19 11.38 -5.37
CA GLY A 310 8.31 12.54 -5.41
C GLY A 310 8.62 13.49 -6.58
N LEU A 311 9.90 13.64 -6.92
CA LEU A 311 10.28 14.39 -8.13
C LEU A 311 9.74 13.71 -9.41
N LEU A 312 9.83 12.38 -9.50
CA LEU A 312 9.27 11.62 -10.63
C LEU A 312 7.75 11.77 -10.73
N VAL A 313 7.02 11.72 -9.60
CA VAL A 313 5.57 11.93 -9.57
C VAL A 313 5.22 13.32 -10.12
N ALA A 314 5.93 14.36 -9.69
CA ALA A 314 5.73 15.72 -10.19
C ALA A 314 6.04 15.83 -11.69
N CYS A 315 7.13 15.24 -12.16
CA CYS A 315 7.48 15.22 -13.59
C CYS A 315 6.39 14.54 -14.42
N ILE A 316 5.88 13.39 -13.98
CA ILE A 316 4.80 12.67 -14.67
C ILE A 316 3.54 13.51 -14.73
N PHE A 317 3.19 14.21 -13.64
CA PHE A 317 2.04 15.10 -13.64
C PHE A 317 2.22 16.25 -14.64
N LEU A 318 3.39 16.86 -14.71
CA LEU A 318 3.69 17.93 -15.68
C LEU A 318 3.68 17.42 -17.13
N LEU A 319 4.11 16.18 -17.34
CA LEU A 319 4.07 15.53 -18.66
C LEU A 319 2.70 14.95 -19.01
N ARG A 320 1.70 15.12 -18.16
CA ARG A 320 0.33 14.64 -18.41
C ARG A 320 -0.19 14.97 -19.81
N PRO A 321 -0.06 16.21 -20.35
CA PRO A 321 -0.60 16.53 -21.67
C PRO A 321 -0.03 15.66 -22.80
N LEU A 322 1.17 15.12 -22.61
CA LEU A 322 1.83 14.20 -23.54
C LEU A 322 1.38 12.74 -23.33
N ILE A 323 1.17 12.34 -22.08
CA ILE A 323 0.82 10.97 -21.68
C ILE A 323 -0.67 10.70 -21.96
N ALA A 324 -1.53 11.60 -21.52
CA ALA A 324 -2.99 11.49 -21.60
C ALA A 324 -3.59 12.84 -22.04
N PRO A 325 -3.54 13.18 -23.33
CA PRO A 325 -4.16 14.39 -23.85
C PRO A 325 -5.69 14.29 -23.77
N GLY A 326 -6.34 15.40 -23.41
CA GLY A 326 -7.80 15.51 -23.31
C GLY A 326 -8.29 15.72 -21.88
N ASP A 327 -9.60 15.90 -21.73
CA ASP A 327 -10.24 15.99 -20.42
C ASP A 327 -10.36 14.60 -19.80
N LEU A 328 -9.76 14.45 -18.60
CA LEU A 328 -9.57 13.14 -17.96
C LEU A 328 -10.75 12.71 -17.10
N VAL A 329 -11.83 13.47 -16.99
CA VAL A 329 -12.99 13.09 -16.15
C VAL A 329 -14.24 13.81 -16.61
N HIS A 330 -15.32 13.10 -16.80
CA HIS A 330 -16.64 13.69 -16.95
C HIS A 330 -17.02 14.45 -15.67
N HIS A 331 -17.51 15.67 -15.81
CA HIS A 331 -18.02 16.44 -14.69
C HIS A 331 -19.23 15.71 -14.09
N PRO A 332 -19.41 15.70 -12.75
CA PRO A 332 -20.58 15.10 -12.11
C PRO A 332 -21.91 15.60 -12.67
N ASP A 333 -21.93 16.80 -13.24
CA ASP A 333 -23.10 17.43 -13.85
C ASP A 333 -23.49 16.84 -15.23
N GLU A 334 -22.61 16.07 -15.89
CA GLU A 334 -22.93 15.38 -17.15
C GLU A 334 -23.64 14.05 -16.92
N LEU A 335 -23.35 13.36 -15.81
CA LEU A 335 -24.04 12.13 -15.42
C LEU A 335 -25.46 12.36 -14.91
N ALA A 336 -25.86 13.60 -14.65
CA ALA A 336 -27.21 13.98 -14.24
C ALA A 336 -28.13 14.34 -15.42
N ARG A 337 -27.62 14.30 -16.66
CA ARG A 337 -28.36 14.69 -17.88
C ARG A 337 -28.74 13.52 -18.79
N ASP A 338 -28.25 12.32 -18.50
CA ASP A 338 -28.66 11.06 -19.13
C ASP A 338 -29.50 10.21 -18.13
#